data_a8967e473b45632f6052773b09be78c6
#
_entry.id   a8967e473b45632f6052773b09be78c6
#
_cell.length_a   1.000
_cell.length_b   1.000
_cell.length_c   1.000
_cell.angle_alpha   90.00
_cell.angle_beta   90.00
_cell.angle_gamma   90.00
#
_symmetry.space_group_name_H-M   'P 1'
#
loop_
_entity.id
_entity.type
_entity.pdbx_description
1 polymer ?
#
loop_
_entity_poly.entity_id
_entity_poly.type
_entity_poly.pdbx_seq_one_letter_code
_entity_poly.pdbx_strand_id
1 'polypeptide(L)'
;MAVKNLVADISSHQPDSLAYIQALKNRGCKGVVVKLTENTNYTNPKAANQIRYSQQCKMKVSVYHFARFSTVAKAQSEANYFLQAIKNHNINTNAVVVCDYEAGSGSAGASQINAFYQVLENAGYRNVCIYSSRSWFQGQLAGTRGLQWVAEYGVSQCSIKCDMWQYSSSNVIGGATTDLNFDYNGIFSDDTITGKNQPSSSDDNEKREENNQQTQADATKIAECYSLLNIMNDQLFDKWLY
;
A
#
# COMPACT_ATOMS: atom_id res chain seq x y z
N MET A 1 19.73 -16.73 -7.24
CA MET A 1 19.23 -16.70 -5.85
C MET A 1 18.05 -15.75 -5.84
N ALA A 2 16.93 -16.12 -5.19
CA ALA A 2 15.80 -15.21 -5.03
C ALA A 2 16.24 -13.98 -4.22
N VAL A 3 15.86 -12.79 -4.65
CA VAL A 3 16.09 -11.54 -3.93
C VAL A 3 15.27 -11.63 -2.63
N LYS A 4 15.91 -11.54 -1.47
CA LYS A 4 15.23 -11.48 -0.18
C LYS A 4 15.34 -10.04 0.35
N ASN A 5 14.42 -9.18 -0.07
CA ASN A 5 14.35 -7.84 0.46
C ASN A 5 13.47 -7.79 1.72
N LEU A 6 13.90 -7.02 2.71
CA LEU A 6 13.14 -6.83 3.95
C LEU A 6 12.02 -5.81 3.72
N VAL A 7 10.81 -6.15 4.17
CA VAL A 7 9.61 -5.31 4.13
C VAL A 7 8.97 -5.32 5.52
N ALA A 8 8.52 -4.17 6.01
CA ALA A 8 7.72 -4.08 7.22
C ALA A 8 6.24 -3.94 6.86
N ASP A 9 5.35 -4.49 7.68
CA ASP A 9 3.94 -4.14 7.61
C ASP A 9 3.51 -3.45 8.90
N ILE A 10 2.65 -2.44 8.74
CA ILE A 10 2.31 -1.50 9.82
C ILE A 10 0.84 -1.06 9.74
N SER A 11 0.31 -0.73 10.92
CA SER A 11 -1.08 -0.29 11.09
C SER A 11 -1.17 0.90 12.04
N SER A 12 -2.35 1.16 12.59
CA SER A 12 -2.51 2.16 13.67
C SER A 12 -1.82 1.78 15.00
N HIS A 13 -1.38 0.53 15.13
CA HIS A 13 -0.64 0.08 16.31
C HIS A 13 0.80 0.59 16.33
N GLN A 14 1.39 0.83 15.17
CA GLN A 14 2.73 1.38 15.06
C GLN A 14 2.71 2.93 15.03
N PRO A 15 3.83 3.59 15.40
CA PRO A 15 3.95 5.04 15.28
C PRO A 15 3.84 5.53 13.83
N ASP A 16 3.41 6.77 13.67
CA ASP A 16 3.36 7.47 12.39
C ASP A 16 4.39 8.61 12.30
N SER A 17 5.48 8.51 13.04
CA SER A 17 6.55 9.51 13.05
C SER A 17 7.65 9.21 12.03
N LEU A 18 8.31 10.26 11.53
CA LEU A 18 9.49 10.11 10.65
C LEU A 18 10.59 9.28 11.32
N ALA A 19 10.80 9.46 12.64
CA ALA A 19 11.82 8.73 13.38
C ALA A 19 11.59 7.22 13.37
N TYR A 20 10.33 6.78 13.52
CA TYR A 20 9.97 5.37 13.43
C TYR A 20 10.21 4.81 12.02
N ILE A 21 9.74 5.51 11.00
CA ILE A 21 9.93 5.10 9.60
C ILE A 21 11.43 5.07 9.22
N GLN A 22 12.21 6.02 9.72
CA GLN A 22 13.68 6.00 9.54
C GLN A 22 14.32 4.80 10.25
N ALA A 23 13.80 4.37 11.40
CA ALA A 23 14.27 3.16 12.08
C ALA A 23 13.99 1.89 11.26
N LEU A 24 12.83 1.79 10.58
CA LEU A 24 12.54 0.72 9.61
C LEU A 24 13.56 0.71 8.47
N LYS A 25 13.84 1.89 7.89
CA LYS A 25 14.85 2.04 6.82
C LYS A 25 16.24 1.61 7.28
N ASN A 26 16.65 2.04 8.47
CA ASN A 26 17.95 1.70 9.07
C ASN A 26 18.05 0.20 9.40
N ARG A 27 16.93 -0.47 9.71
CA ARG A 27 16.85 -1.93 9.88
C ARG A 27 17.09 -2.68 8.56
N GLY A 28 17.01 -1.99 7.42
CA GLY A 28 17.20 -2.54 6.08
C GLY A 28 15.92 -2.76 5.30
N CYS A 29 14.75 -2.29 5.80
CA CYS A 29 13.52 -2.38 5.05
C CYS A 29 13.60 -1.53 3.78
N LYS A 30 13.20 -2.12 2.65
CA LYS A 30 13.11 -1.46 1.35
C LYS A 30 11.68 -1.12 0.96
N GLY A 31 10.70 -1.76 1.60
CA GLY A 31 9.27 -1.52 1.41
C GLY A 31 8.50 -1.51 2.72
N VAL A 32 7.31 -0.93 2.67
CA VAL A 32 6.35 -0.91 3.78
C VAL A 32 4.96 -1.23 3.23
N VAL A 33 4.21 -2.09 3.93
CA VAL A 33 2.79 -2.34 3.65
C VAL A 33 1.96 -1.68 4.74
N VAL A 34 1.15 -0.68 4.39
CA VAL A 34 0.39 0.15 5.35
C VAL A 34 -1.07 -0.26 5.37
N LYS A 35 -1.63 -0.55 6.55
CA LYS A 35 -3.08 -0.70 6.71
C LYS A 35 -3.79 0.59 6.31
N LEU A 36 -4.75 0.52 5.40
CA LEU A 36 -5.62 1.66 5.09
C LEU A 36 -6.98 1.53 5.74
N THR A 37 -7.61 0.37 5.59
CA THR A 37 -9.02 0.19 5.96
C THR A 37 -9.29 -1.19 6.55
N GLU A 38 -10.46 -1.31 7.19
CA GLU A 38 -11.03 -2.56 7.67
C GLU A 38 -12.56 -2.46 7.54
N ASN A 39 -13.21 -3.54 7.08
CA ASN A 39 -14.65 -3.50 6.82
C ASN A 39 -15.01 -2.28 5.94
N THR A 40 -16.19 -1.69 6.12
CA THR A 40 -16.62 -0.47 5.43
C THR A 40 -16.70 0.76 6.34
N ASN A 41 -16.12 0.69 7.55
CA ASN A 41 -16.30 1.70 8.59
C ASN A 41 -15.04 2.08 9.38
N TYR A 42 -13.88 1.51 9.03
CA TYR A 42 -12.62 1.87 9.68
C TYR A 42 -11.58 2.31 8.66
N THR A 43 -10.94 3.44 8.94
CA THR A 43 -9.76 3.96 8.23
C THR A 43 -8.63 4.17 9.22
N ASN A 44 -7.42 3.74 8.88
CA ASN A 44 -6.24 3.94 9.72
C ASN A 44 -5.92 5.44 9.84
N PRO A 45 -6.06 6.06 11.03
CA PRO A 45 -5.84 7.50 11.21
C PRO A 45 -4.37 7.91 11.04
N LYS A 46 -3.43 6.97 11.07
CA LYS A 46 -1.99 7.19 10.93
C LYS A 46 -1.49 7.01 9.50
N ALA A 47 -2.31 6.48 8.59
CA ALA A 47 -1.90 6.07 7.25
C ALA A 47 -1.23 7.21 6.45
N ALA A 48 -1.77 8.43 6.50
CA ALA A 48 -1.24 9.57 5.76
C ALA A 48 0.24 9.85 6.11
N ASN A 49 0.58 9.90 7.39
CA ASN A 49 1.94 10.13 7.84
C ASN A 49 2.84 8.91 7.57
N GLN A 50 2.34 7.69 7.80
CA GLN A 50 3.08 6.45 7.54
C GLN A 50 3.47 6.35 6.06
N ILE A 51 2.56 6.64 5.13
CA ILE A 51 2.80 6.67 3.69
C ILE A 51 3.81 7.77 3.34
N ARG A 52 3.53 9.01 3.74
CA ARG A 52 4.36 10.17 3.43
C ARG A 52 5.82 9.99 3.87
N TYR A 53 6.04 9.52 5.10
CA TYR A 53 7.39 9.31 5.61
C TYR A 53 8.09 8.10 4.99
N SER A 54 7.34 7.05 4.62
CA SER A 54 7.90 5.91 3.89
C SER A 54 8.41 6.33 2.51
N GLN A 55 7.65 7.15 1.79
CA GLN A 55 8.06 7.73 0.50
C GLN A 55 9.27 8.66 0.68
N GLN A 56 9.27 9.52 1.72
CA GLN A 56 10.42 10.38 2.04
C GLN A 56 11.69 9.58 2.32
N CYS A 57 11.57 8.43 2.98
CA CYS A 57 12.68 7.48 3.22
C CYS A 57 13.00 6.62 2.00
N LYS A 58 12.38 6.87 0.83
CA LYS A 58 12.58 6.09 -0.40
C LYS A 58 12.36 4.58 -0.18
N MET A 59 11.29 4.24 0.50
CA MET A 59 10.77 2.89 0.61
C MET A 59 9.54 2.74 -0.27
N LYS A 60 9.42 1.61 -0.96
CA LYS A 60 8.21 1.29 -1.73
C LYS A 60 7.02 1.17 -0.78
N VAL A 61 5.90 1.79 -1.14
CA VAL A 61 4.66 1.73 -0.36
C VAL A 61 3.67 0.81 -1.05
N SER A 62 3.22 -0.18 -0.31
CA SER A 62 2.06 -1.02 -0.61
C SER A 62 1.02 -0.84 0.49
N VAL A 63 -0.21 -1.29 0.26
CA VAL A 63 -1.30 -1.03 1.20
C VAL A 63 -2.19 -2.25 1.39
N TYR A 64 -2.85 -2.36 2.56
CA TYR A 64 -3.75 -3.46 2.83
C TYR A 64 -5.10 -3.04 3.42
N HIS A 65 -6.07 -3.90 3.20
CA HIS A 65 -7.40 -3.88 3.76
C HIS A 65 -7.62 -5.14 4.60
N PHE A 66 -8.00 -4.98 5.87
CA PHE A 66 -8.40 -6.10 6.70
C PHE A 66 -9.85 -6.48 6.39
N ALA A 67 -10.03 -7.64 5.80
CA ALA A 67 -11.31 -8.09 5.28
C ALA A 67 -12.24 -8.63 6.37
N ARG A 68 -13.51 -8.28 6.30
CA ARG A 68 -14.59 -8.79 7.18
C ARG A 68 -15.74 -9.44 6.41
N PHE A 69 -15.66 -9.46 5.10
CA PHE A 69 -16.73 -9.96 4.23
C PHE A 69 -16.92 -11.48 4.31
N SER A 70 -18.15 -11.92 4.05
CA SER A 70 -18.52 -13.34 3.91
C SER A 70 -19.31 -13.63 2.62
N THR A 71 -19.65 -12.59 1.86
CA THR A 71 -20.39 -12.72 0.59
C THR A 71 -19.71 -11.90 -0.50
N VAL A 72 -19.99 -12.21 -1.77
CA VAL A 72 -19.49 -11.45 -2.93
C VAL A 72 -19.89 -9.98 -2.84
N ALA A 73 -21.14 -9.68 -2.51
CA ALA A 73 -21.63 -8.30 -2.41
C ALA A 73 -20.89 -7.50 -1.31
N LYS A 74 -20.61 -8.12 -0.15
CA LYS A 74 -19.82 -7.49 0.91
C LYS A 74 -18.37 -7.31 0.48
N ALA A 75 -17.76 -8.29 -0.19
CA ALA A 75 -16.41 -8.19 -0.72
C ALA A 75 -16.27 -7.01 -1.69
N GLN A 76 -17.24 -6.82 -2.60
CA GLN A 76 -17.27 -5.68 -3.51
C GLN A 76 -17.44 -4.34 -2.76
N SER A 77 -18.28 -4.31 -1.71
CA SER A 77 -18.48 -3.10 -0.89
C SER A 77 -17.19 -2.72 -0.14
N GLU A 78 -16.52 -3.68 0.49
CA GLU A 78 -15.25 -3.47 1.18
C GLU A 78 -14.14 -3.08 0.21
N ALA A 79 -14.09 -3.69 -0.99
CA ALA A 79 -13.15 -3.31 -2.04
C ALA A 79 -13.34 -1.86 -2.53
N ASN A 80 -14.59 -1.40 -2.70
CA ASN A 80 -14.87 -0.02 -3.06
C ASN A 80 -14.47 0.96 -1.95
N TYR A 81 -14.69 0.61 -0.68
CA TYR A 81 -14.25 1.40 0.46
C TYR A 81 -12.70 1.50 0.52
N PHE A 82 -12.02 0.39 0.31
CA PHE A 82 -10.57 0.36 0.21
C PHE A 82 -10.05 1.17 -0.99
N LEU A 83 -10.67 1.03 -2.15
CA LEU A 83 -10.32 1.78 -3.35
C LEU A 83 -10.45 3.30 -3.15
N GLN A 84 -11.47 3.74 -2.42
CA GLN A 84 -11.62 5.16 -2.07
C GLN A 84 -10.45 5.63 -1.20
N ALA A 85 -10.04 4.85 -0.20
CA ALA A 85 -8.89 5.17 0.64
C ALA A 85 -7.58 5.18 -0.16
N ILE A 86 -7.38 4.22 -1.06
CA ILE A 86 -6.23 4.16 -1.99
C ILE A 86 -6.13 5.46 -2.80
N LYS A 87 -7.25 5.92 -3.39
CA LYS A 87 -7.31 7.15 -4.17
C LYS A 87 -7.04 8.39 -3.32
N ASN A 88 -7.63 8.47 -2.13
CA ASN A 88 -7.43 9.59 -1.19
C ASN A 88 -5.97 9.76 -0.76
N HIS A 89 -5.20 8.67 -0.74
CA HIS A 89 -3.77 8.67 -0.42
C HIS A 89 -2.86 8.70 -1.65
N ASN A 90 -3.40 8.85 -2.86
CA ASN A 90 -2.65 8.89 -4.12
C ASN A 90 -1.69 7.70 -4.28
N ILE A 91 -2.15 6.50 -3.89
CA ILE A 91 -1.35 5.29 -4.04
C ILE A 91 -1.24 4.93 -5.53
N ASN A 92 -0.01 4.75 -5.99
CA ASN A 92 0.28 4.41 -7.39
C ASN A 92 -0.30 3.04 -7.77
N THR A 93 -0.76 2.89 -9.01
CA THR A 93 -1.30 1.62 -9.54
C THR A 93 -0.27 0.48 -9.59
N ASN A 94 1.03 0.78 -9.51
CA ASN A 94 2.11 -0.21 -9.38
C ASN A 94 2.29 -0.74 -7.95
N ALA A 95 1.63 -0.14 -6.94
CA ALA A 95 1.64 -0.65 -5.59
C ALA A 95 0.96 -2.03 -5.51
N VAL A 96 1.38 -2.85 -4.56
CA VAL A 96 0.63 -4.05 -4.21
C VAL A 96 -0.55 -3.63 -3.33
N VAL A 97 -1.75 -4.08 -3.70
CA VAL A 97 -2.98 -3.88 -2.94
C VAL A 97 -3.44 -5.20 -2.34
N VAL A 98 -3.44 -5.28 -1.02
CA VAL A 98 -3.56 -6.55 -0.30
C VAL A 98 -4.95 -6.69 0.32
N CYS A 99 -5.56 -7.85 0.12
CA CYS A 99 -6.66 -8.36 0.93
C CYS A 99 -6.04 -9.16 2.09
N ASP A 100 -6.10 -8.62 3.30
CA ASP A 100 -5.69 -9.30 4.53
C ASP A 100 -6.88 -10.11 5.04
N TYR A 101 -6.78 -11.43 4.88
CA TYR A 101 -7.85 -12.37 5.23
C TYR A 101 -7.34 -13.44 6.19
N GLU A 102 -7.64 -13.26 7.46
CA GLU A 102 -7.12 -14.09 8.55
C GLU A 102 -8.13 -14.30 9.67
N ALA A 103 -7.69 -14.83 10.82
CA ALA A 103 -8.54 -15.01 11.99
C ALA A 103 -9.22 -13.67 12.39
N GLY A 104 -10.54 -13.73 12.55
CA GLY A 104 -11.37 -12.54 12.75
C GLY A 104 -11.95 -11.93 11.48
N SER A 105 -11.49 -12.33 10.29
CA SER A 105 -12.18 -12.06 9.04
C SER A 105 -13.52 -12.81 8.96
N GLY A 106 -14.33 -12.48 7.96
CA GLY A 106 -15.58 -13.20 7.69
C GLY A 106 -15.35 -14.66 7.24
N SER A 107 -16.39 -15.33 6.85
CA SER A 107 -16.30 -16.67 6.27
C SER A 107 -16.36 -16.58 4.74
N ALA A 108 -15.21 -16.40 4.10
CA ALA A 108 -15.07 -16.28 2.65
C ALA A 108 -14.11 -17.34 2.09
N GLY A 109 -14.21 -17.57 0.80
CA GLY A 109 -13.27 -18.38 0.02
C GLY A 109 -12.81 -17.65 -1.22
N ALA A 110 -12.21 -18.36 -2.16
CA ALA A 110 -11.62 -17.79 -3.37
C ALA A 110 -12.60 -16.91 -4.19
N SER A 111 -13.88 -17.28 -4.27
CA SER A 111 -14.87 -16.51 -5.05
C SER A 111 -15.08 -15.10 -4.52
N GLN A 112 -15.17 -14.92 -3.21
CA GLN A 112 -15.35 -13.62 -2.57
C GLN A 112 -14.08 -12.78 -2.69
N ILE A 113 -12.91 -13.38 -2.46
CA ILE A 113 -11.61 -12.70 -2.59
C ILE A 113 -11.36 -12.28 -4.04
N ASN A 114 -11.67 -13.14 -5.01
CA ASN A 114 -11.54 -12.80 -6.43
C ASN A 114 -12.52 -11.69 -6.85
N ALA A 115 -13.70 -11.59 -6.23
CA ALA A 115 -14.63 -10.48 -6.45
C ALA A 115 -14.11 -9.16 -5.85
N PHE A 116 -13.46 -9.20 -4.68
CA PHE A 116 -12.74 -8.06 -4.12
C PHE A 116 -11.64 -7.55 -5.08
N TYR A 117 -10.83 -8.45 -5.61
CA TYR A 117 -9.79 -8.11 -6.59
C TYR A 117 -10.34 -7.49 -7.87
N GLN A 118 -11.45 -8.01 -8.39
CA GLN A 118 -12.03 -7.50 -9.62
C GLN A 118 -12.35 -6.01 -9.55
N VAL A 119 -12.81 -5.51 -8.39
CA VAL A 119 -13.06 -4.07 -8.19
C VAL A 119 -11.76 -3.27 -8.30
N LEU A 120 -10.68 -3.74 -7.68
CA LEU A 120 -9.38 -3.06 -7.69
C LEU A 120 -8.74 -3.11 -9.09
N GLU A 121 -8.82 -4.25 -9.77
CA GLU A 121 -8.28 -4.43 -11.13
C GLU A 121 -9.01 -3.58 -12.15
N ASN A 122 -10.34 -3.43 -12.03
CA ASN A 122 -11.13 -2.54 -12.89
C ASN A 122 -10.71 -1.07 -12.72
N ALA A 123 -10.13 -0.72 -11.57
CA ALA A 123 -9.57 0.60 -11.29
C ALA A 123 -8.08 0.73 -11.65
N GLY A 124 -7.48 -0.30 -12.27
CA GLY A 124 -6.10 -0.30 -12.77
C GLY A 124 -5.05 -0.90 -11.82
N TYR A 125 -5.42 -1.35 -10.61
CA TYR A 125 -4.50 -1.98 -9.66
C TYR A 125 -4.31 -3.46 -10.00
N ARG A 126 -3.23 -3.79 -10.70
CA ARG A 126 -2.94 -5.14 -11.22
C ARG A 126 -2.23 -6.05 -10.21
N ASN A 127 -1.55 -5.48 -9.23
CA ASN A 127 -0.78 -6.21 -8.22
C ASN A 127 -1.67 -6.53 -7.02
N VAL A 128 -2.70 -7.36 -7.22
CA VAL A 128 -3.57 -7.84 -6.15
C VAL A 128 -2.89 -8.97 -5.38
N CYS A 129 -3.02 -8.98 -4.05
CA CYS A 129 -2.36 -9.94 -3.17
C CYS A 129 -3.30 -10.39 -2.06
N ILE A 130 -3.22 -11.69 -1.69
CA ILE A 130 -3.83 -12.23 -0.48
C ILE A 130 -2.77 -12.38 0.60
N TYR A 131 -3.04 -11.84 1.81
CA TYR A 131 -2.32 -12.20 3.02
C TYR A 131 -3.17 -13.15 3.86
N SER A 132 -2.53 -14.20 4.37
CA SER A 132 -3.13 -15.11 5.36
C SER A 132 -2.07 -15.99 6.01
N SER A 133 -2.49 -16.72 7.05
CA SER A 133 -1.70 -17.81 7.63
C SER A 133 -1.52 -18.96 6.64
N ARG A 134 -0.37 -19.62 6.67
CA ARG A 134 -0.04 -20.75 5.80
C ARG A 134 -1.13 -21.82 5.71
N SER A 135 -1.72 -22.18 6.85
CA SER A 135 -2.74 -23.23 6.90
C SER A 135 -3.97 -22.95 6.05
N TRP A 136 -4.32 -21.69 5.83
CA TRP A 136 -5.50 -21.30 5.05
C TRP A 136 -5.27 -21.45 3.55
N PHE A 137 -4.04 -21.30 3.08
CA PHE A 137 -3.68 -21.52 1.67
C PHE A 137 -3.85 -22.98 1.23
N GLN A 138 -3.79 -23.91 2.15
CA GLN A 138 -4.01 -25.33 1.88
C GLN A 138 -5.49 -25.75 1.93
N GLY A 139 -6.40 -24.82 2.26
CA GLY A 139 -7.83 -25.08 2.44
C GLY A 139 -8.70 -24.05 1.75
N GLN A 140 -9.32 -23.17 2.53
CA GLN A 140 -10.36 -22.25 2.07
C GLN A 140 -9.88 -21.19 1.07
N LEU A 141 -8.58 -20.91 0.99
CA LEU A 141 -8.00 -19.99 0.01
C LEU A 141 -7.53 -20.66 -1.29
N ALA A 142 -7.70 -21.98 -1.41
CA ALA A 142 -7.39 -22.68 -2.66
C ALA A 142 -8.17 -22.07 -3.83
N GLY A 143 -7.49 -21.78 -4.95
CA GLY A 143 -8.09 -21.13 -6.12
C GLY A 143 -8.15 -19.59 -6.05
N THR A 144 -7.66 -18.96 -4.99
CA THR A 144 -7.44 -17.51 -4.95
C THR A 144 -6.30 -17.15 -5.90
N ARG A 145 -6.58 -16.20 -6.81
CA ARG A 145 -5.59 -15.69 -7.77
C ARG A 145 -4.76 -14.54 -7.16
N GLY A 146 -3.78 -14.05 -7.90
CA GLY A 146 -2.92 -12.95 -7.48
C GLY A 146 -1.66 -13.40 -6.76
N LEU A 147 -1.00 -12.45 -6.11
CA LEU A 147 0.18 -12.68 -5.30
C LEU A 147 -0.19 -13.32 -3.96
N GLN A 148 0.73 -14.06 -3.38
CA GLN A 148 0.55 -14.71 -2.09
C GLN A 148 1.55 -14.16 -1.06
N TRP A 149 1.02 -13.57 0.00
CA TRP A 149 1.77 -13.16 1.18
C TRP A 149 1.39 -14.07 2.34
N VAL A 150 2.32 -14.89 2.77
CA VAL A 150 2.09 -16.00 3.71
C VAL A 150 2.70 -15.69 5.06
N ALA A 151 1.92 -15.80 6.13
CA ALA A 151 2.42 -15.80 7.50
C ALA A 151 2.73 -17.23 7.95
N GLU A 152 3.98 -17.46 8.34
CA GLU A 152 4.46 -18.69 8.93
C GLU A 152 5.66 -18.39 9.84
N TYR A 153 5.52 -18.67 11.13
CA TYR A 153 6.51 -18.33 12.15
C TYR A 153 7.26 -19.56 12.67
N GLY A 154 8.45 -19.33 13.22
CA GLY A 154 9.24 -20.39 13.85
C GLY A 154 9.90 -21.36 12.88
N VAL A 155 9.99 -21.03 11.60
CA VAL A 155 10.62 -21.84 10.55
C VAL A 155 11.77 -21.05 9.90
N SER A 156 12.73 -21.75 9.28
CA SER A 156 13.88 -21.14 8.61
C SER A 156 13.56 -20.59 7.22
N GLN A 157 12.46 -21.05 6.62
CA GLN A 157 11.93 -20.58 5.34
C GLN A 157 10.45 -20.90 5.26
N CYS A 158 9.70 -20.16 4.46
CA CYS A 158 8.28 -20.48 4.21
C CYS A 158 8.15 -21.88 3.61
N SER A 159 7.26 -22.69 4.18
CA SER A 159 7.09 -24.10 3.78
C SER A 159 6.27 -24.27 2.50
N ILE A 160 5.63 -23.21 2.01
CA ILE A 160 4.92 -23.18 0.73
C ILE A 160 5.47 -22.07 -0.16
N LYS A 161 5.26 -22.19 -1.48
CA LYS A 161 5.63 -21.14 -2.43
C LYS A 161 4.81 -19.89 -2.16
N CYS A 162 5.47 -18.75 -2.03
CA CYS A 162 4.84 -17.45 -1.85
C CYS A 162 5.66 -16.35 -2.52
N ASP A 163 5.05 -15.18 -2.72
CA ASP A 163 5.70 -13.98 -3.22
C ASP A 163 6.33 -13.17 -2.08
N MET A 164 5.68 -13.13 -0.91
CA MET A 164 6.20 -12.55 0.32
C MET A 164 5.90 -13.46 1.52
N TRP A 165 6.82 -13.51 2.47
CA TRP A 165 6.71 -14.31 3.69
C TRP A 165 6.84 -13.43 4.92
N GLN A 166 5.77 -13.36 5.74
CA GLN A 166 5.83 -12.80 7.08
C GLN A 166 6.42 -13.83 8.02
N TYR A 167 7.68 -13.60 8.42
CA TYR A 167 8.45 -14.56 9.21
C TYR A 167 8.45 -14.25 10.71
N SER A 168 8.07 -13.04 11.08
CA SER A 168 8.06 -12.60 12.48
C SER A 168 7.10 -11.45 12.72
N SER A 169 6.41 -11.49 13.87
CA SER A 169 5.48 -10.47 14.37
C SER A 169 5.91 -9.88 15.72
N SER A 170 7.18 -10.07 16.11
CA SER A 170 7.66 -9.70 17.45
C SER A 170 8.95 -8.86 17.45
N ASN A 171 9.31 -8.26 16.31
CA ASN A 171 10.50 -7.42 16.24
C ASN A 171 10.25 -6.06 16.90
N VAL A 172 11.16 -5.59 17.73
CA VAL A 172 11.09 -4.24 18.28
C VAL A 172 11.96 -3.31 17.45
N ILE A 173 11.34 -2.34 16.76
CA ILE A 173 12.00 -1.36 15.91
C ILE A 173 11.48 0.03 16.28
N GLY A 174 12.39 0.96 16.57
CA GLY A 174 11.99 2.32 16.93
C GLY A 174 11.05 2.40 18.15
N GLY A 175 11.13 1.42 19.05
CA GLY A 175 10.31 1.33 20.25
C GLY A 175 8.92 0.70 20.05
N ALA A 176 8.61 0.19 18.86
CA ALA A 176 7.33 -0.46 18.57
C ALA A 176 7.51 -1.90 18.08
N THR A 177 6.62 -2.79 18.47
CA THR A 177 6.52 -4.14 17.90
C THR A 177 6.10 -4.02 16.45
N THR A 178 6.84 -4.69 15.57
CA THR A 178 6.72 -4.54 14.12
C THR A 178 6.85 -5.88 13.43
N ASP A 179 5.99 -6.13 12.48
CA ASP A 179 5.98 -7.32 11.67
C ASP A 179 6.99 -7.17 10.51
N LEU A 180 7.76 -8.23 10.27
CA LEU A 180 8.78 -8.26 9.24
C LEU A 180 8.58 -9.40 8.24
N ASN A 181 8.88 -9.08 7.00
CA ASN A 181 8.64 -9.91 5.85
C ASN A 181 9.86 -10.02 4.95
N PHE A 182 9.99 -11.15 4.24
CA PHE A 182 10.89 -11.30 3.10
C PHE A 182 10.10 -11.26 1.80
N ASP A 183 10.37 -10.27 0.98
CA ASP A 183 9.91 -10.16 -0.39
C ASP A 183 10.85 -10.98 -1.30
N TYR A 184 10.32 -12.02 -1.96
CA TYR A 184 11.11 -12.96 -2.74
C TYR A 184 11.29 -12.57 -4.21
N ASN A 185 10.46 -11.66 -4.72
CA ASN A 185 10.46 -11.25 -6.12
C ASN A 185 10.67 -9.74 -6.34
N GLY A 186 10.77 -8.96 -5.25
CA GLY A 186 11.01 -7.51 -5.29
C GLY A 186 9.75 -6.67 -5.49
N ILE A 187 8.58 -7.28 -5.68
CA ILE A 187 7.37 -6.54 -6.02
C ILE A 187 6.86 -5.63 -4.89
N PHE A 188 7.20 -5.92 -3.65
CA PHE A 188 6.88 -5.08 -2.48
C PHE A 188 8.00 -4.11 -2.10
N SER A 189 9.17 -4.19 -2.72
CA SER A 189 10.38 -3.50 -2.27
C SER A 189 11.16 -2.75 -3.35
N ASP A 190 10.79 -2.91 -4.63
CA ASP A 190 11.45 -2.28 -5.76
C ASP A 190 10.40 -1.67 -6.71
N ASP A 191 10.45 -0.35 -6.88
CA ASP A 191 9.52 0.40 -7.74
C ASP A 191 9.72 0.14 -9.24
N THR A 192 10.86 -0.42 -9.63
CA THR A 192 11.14 -0.80 -11.03
C THR A 192 10.48 -2.12 -11.42
N ILE A 193 10.08 -2.93 -10.44
CA ILE A 193 9.42 -4.21 -10.66
C ILE A 193 7.92 -4.00 -10.75
N THR A 194 7.39 -4.14 -11.96
CA THR A 194 5.95 -4.21 -12.23
C THR A 194 5.53 -5.68 -12.27
N GLY A 195 4.33 -6.00 -11.74
CA GLY A 195 3.85 -7.38 -11.62
C GLY A 195 3.79 -8.13 -12.97
N LYS A 196 3.78 -9.44 -12.91
CA LYS A 196 3.88 -10.38 -14.04
C LYS A 196 2.82 -10.23 -15.15
N ASN A 197 1.82 -9.36 -15.01
CA ASN A 197 0.69 -9.23 -15.94
C ASN A 197 0.61 -7.86 -16.63
N GLN A 198 1.71 -7.09 -16.70
CA GLN A 198 1.71 -5.88 -17.52
C GLN A 198 2.24 -6.21 -18.92
N PRO A 199 1.48 -5.97 -20.00
CA PRO A 199 2.05 -5.94 -21.33
C PRO A 199 3.10 -4.83 -21.34
N SER A 200 4.30 -5.13 -21.82
CA SER A 200 5.36 -4.15 -22.07
C SER A 200 4.86 -3.15 -23.12
N SER A 201 4.33 -2.02 -22.72
CA SER A 201 4.01 -0.95 -23.64
C SER A 201 5.06 0.16 -23.53
N SER A 202 5.76 0.37 -24.63
CA SER A 202 6.60 1.54 -24.88
C SER A 202 5.82 2.86 -24.81
N ASP A 203 4.49 2.80 -24.80
CA ASP A 203 3.58 3.96 -24.82
C ASP A 203 3.35 4.59 -23.43
N ASP A 204 3.68 3.86 -22.35
CA ASP A 204 3.46 4.38 -20.98
C ASP A 204 4.54 5.40 -20.53
N ASN A 205 5.71 5.41 -21.17
CA ASN A 205 6.77 6.37 -20.86
C ASN A 205 6.45 7.78 -21.40
N GLU A 206 5.88 7.88 -22.61
CA GLU A 206 5.47 9.17 -23.17
C GLU A 206 4.32 9.79 -22.39
N LYS A 207 3.31 9.00 -21.99
CA LYS A 207 2.22 9.49 -21.14
C LYS A 207 2.64 9.86 -19.71
N ARG A 208 3.70 9.24 -19.19
CA ARG A 208 4.27 9.61 -17.88
C ARG A 208 5.04 10.92 -17.94
N GLU A 209 5.77 11.16 -19.01
CA GLU A 209 6.47 12.44 -19.21
C GLU A 209 5.49 13.58 -19.44
N GLU A 210 4.44 13.38 -20.22
CA GLU A 210 3.37 14.37 -20.41
C GLU A 210 2.62 14.68 -19.10
N ASN A 211 2.28 13.66 -18.31
CA ASN A 211 1.61 13.86 -17.02
C ASN A 211 2.52 14.54 -15.98
N ASN A 212 3.82 14.24 -15.96
CA ASN A 212 4.78 14.93 -15.11
C ASN A 212 4.98 16.38 -15.51
N GLN A 213 5.03 16.69 -16.81
CA GLN A 213 5.12 18.04 -17.32
C GLN A 213 3.85 18.84 -17.02
N GLN A 214 2.67 18.24 -17.15
CA GLN A 214 1.40 18.87 -16.80
C GLN A 214 1.30 19.14 -15.29
N THR A 215 1.71 18.18 -14.43
CA THR A 215 1.70 18.36 -12.97
C THR A 215 2.69 19.45 -12.52
N GLN A 216 3.86 19.55 -13.17
CA GLN A 216 4.81 20.65 -12.92
C GLN A 216 4.29 22.00 -13.40
N ALA A 217 3.63 22.06 -14.56
CA ALA A 217 3.02 23.28 -15.07
C ALA A 217 1.87 23.78 -14.17
N ASP A 218 1.06 22.85 -13.64
CA ASP A 218 -0.03 23.19 -12.73
C ASP A 218 0.49 23.64 -11.36
N ALA A 219 1.57 23.04 -10.83
CA ALA A 219 2.25 23.50 -9.62
C ALA A 219 2.84 24.90 -9.76
N THR A 220 3.40 25.23 -10.93
CA THR A 220 3.93 26.57 -11.23
C THR A 220 2.82 27.60 -11.27
N LYS A 221 1.69 27.31 -11.93
CA LYS A 221 0.52 28.20 -11.97
C LYS A 221 -0.07 28.46 -10.58
N ILE A 222 -0.11 27.43 -9.74
CA ILE A 222 -0.58 27.55 -8.35
C ILE A 222 0.36 28.49 -7.56
N ALA A 223 1.68 28.34 -7.71
CA ALA A 223 2.65 29.20 -7.05
C ALA A 223 2.54 30.67 -7.53
N GLU A 224 2.32 30.90 -8.82
CA GLU A 224 2.05 32.22 -9.37
C GLU A 224 0.76 32.85 -8.82
N CYS A 225 -0.33 32.06 -8.70
CA CYS A 225 -1.57 32.54 -8.09
C CYS A 225 -1.38 32.94 -6.61
N TYR A 226 -0.63 32.19 -5.83
CA TYR A 226 -0.31 32.55 -4.45
C TYR A 226 0.54 33.83 -4.37
N SER A 227 1.49 34.01 -5.27
CA SER A 227 2.29 35.24 -5.36
C SER A 227 1.43 36.48 -5.66
N LEU A 228 0.51 36.35 -6.61
CA LEU A 228 -0.44 37.42 -6.95
C LEU A 228 -1.41 37.77 -5.82
N LEU A 229 -1.91 36.73 -5.09
CA LEU A 229 -2.76 36.92 -3.92
C LEU A 229 -2.05 37.65 -2.78
N ASN A 230 -0.76 37.37 -2.55
CA ASN A 230 0.04 38.07 -1.55
C ASN A 230 0.27 39.54 -1.96
N ILE A 231 0.57 39.82 -3.22
CA ILE A 231 0.72 41.20 -3.75
C ILE A 231 -0.59 41.99 -3.60
N MET A 232 -1.74 41.36 -3.89
CA MET A 232 -3.05 41.99 -3.72
C MET A 232 -3.38 42.28 -2.25
N ASN A 233 -3.03 41.37 -1.34
CA ASN A 233 -3.21 41.58 0.10
C ASN A 233 -2.34 42.72 0.62
N ASP A 234 -1.08 42.81 0.21
CA ASP A 234 -0.19 43.91 0.59
C ASP A 234 -0.71 45.27 0.07
N GLN A 235 -1.23 45.31 -1.16
CA GLN A 235 -1.83 46.55 -1.73
C GLN A 235 -3.16 46.95 -1.08
N LEU A 236 -3.91 45.99 -0.50
CA LEU A 236 -5.13 46.28 0.27
C LEU A 236 -4.79 46.80 1.67
N PHE A 237 -3.73 46.29 2.30
CA PHE A 237 -3.29 46.78 3.61
C PHE A 237 -2.79 48.20 3.56
N ASP A 238 -2.06 48.61 2.50
CA ASP A 238 -1.57 49.95 2.32
C ASP A 238 -2.69 51.00 2.08
N LYS A 239 -3.88 50.58 1.61
CA LYS A 239 -5.04 51.46 1.41
C LYS A 239 -5.85 51.74 2.69
N TRP A 240 -5.60 51.00 3.78
CA TRP A 240 -6.30 51.19 5.08
C TRP A 240 -5.48 52.00 6.10
N LEU A 241 -4.26 52.42 5.74
CA LEU A 241 -3.34 53.16 6.60
C LEU A 241 -3.27 54.68 6.30
N TYR A 242 -4.17 55.24 5.42
CA TYR A 242 -4.30 56.66 5.17
C TYR A 242 -5.73 57.14 5.30
#